data_c4f1853fb73d4f46d3e6946ba1e46c8f
#
_entry.id   c4f1853fb73d4f46d3e6946ba1e46c8f
#
_cell.length_a   1.000
_cell.length_b   1.000
_cell.length_c   1.000
_cell.angle_alpha   90.00
_cell.angle_beta   90.00
_cell.angle_gamma   90.00
#
_symmetry.space_group_name_H-M   'P 1'
#
loop_
_entity.id
_entity.type
_entity.pdbx_description
1 polymer ?
#
loop_
_entity_poly.entity_id
_entity_poly.type
_entity_poly.pdbx_seq_one_letter_code
_entity_poly.pdbx_strand_id
1 'polypeptide(L)' 'MITVNVDKAKGIAHEVRRVKRAEEFAPLDVKATIPSEAVAAEEARAAIRTKYAGVQTSIDAAADVDALKAIVEGL' A
#
# COMPACT_ATOMS: atom_id res chain seq x y z
N MET A 1 4.19 -13.01 -30.52
CA MET A 1 3.20 -12.76 -29.45
C MET A 1 3.93 -12.20 -28.23
N ILE A 2 3.46 -11.10 -27.71
CA ILE A 2 4.02 -10.53 -26.48
C ILE A 2 3.34 -11.19 -25.29
N THR A 3 4.13 -11.84 -24.46
CA THR A 3 3.63 -12.43 -23.23
C THR A 3 3.83 -11.41 -22.10
N VAL A 4 2.74 -11.03 -21.44
CA VAL A 4 2.82 -10.13 -20.30
C VAL A 4 3.31 -10.91 -19.09
N ASN A 5 4.37 -10.42 -18.44
CA ASN A 5 4.92 -11.04 -17.25
C ASN A 5 4.17 -10.52 -16.01
N VAL A 6 3.20 -11.31 -15.55
CA VAL A 6 2.39 -10.97 -14.37
C VAL A 6 3.24 -10.91 -13.10
N ASP A 7 4.23 -11.76 -12.95
CA ASP A 7 5.12 -11.74 -11.78
C ASP A 7 5.91 -10.45 -11.70
N LYS A 8 6.42 -9.97 -12.83
CA LYS A 8 7.12 -8.69 -12.88
C LYS A 8 6.18 -7.53 -12.57
N ALA A 9 4.96 -7.58 -13.10
CA ALA A 9 3.93 -6.57 -12.82
C ALA A 9 3.54 -6.56 -11.35
N LYS A 10 3.46 -7.72 -10.70
CA LYS A 10 3.23 -7.82 -9.25
C LYS A 10 4.36 -7.16 -8.46
N GLY A 11 5.60 -7.37 -8.87
CA GLY A 11 6.76 -6.73 -8.26
C GLY A 11 6.67 -5.20 -8.31
N ILE A 12 6.28 -4.66 -9.45
CA ILE A 12 6.07 -3.22 -9.65
C ILE A 12 4.92 -2.72 -8.76
N ALA A 13 3.81 -3.46 -8.71
CA ALA A 13 2.67 -3.11 -7.87
C ALA A 13 3.04 -3.08 -6.38
N HIS A 14 3.83 -4.03 -5.91
CA HIS A 14 4.34 -4.03 -4.54
C HIS A 14 5.27 -2.84 -4.26
N GLU A 15 6.09 -2.44 -5.22
CA GLU A 15 6.92 -1.24 -5.11
C GLU A 15 6.04 0.01 -4.90
N VAL A 16 5.02 0.18 -5.73
CA VAL A 16 4.07 1.31 -5.61
C VAL A 16 3.38 1.26 -4.25
N ARG A 17 2.94 0.08 -3.81
CA ARG A 17 2.34 -0.12 -2.49
C ARG A 17 3.27 0.38 -1.38
N ARG A 18 4.53 0.00 -1.40
CA ARG A 18 5.51 0.40 -0.38
C ARG A 18 5.71 1.92 -0.35
N VAL A 19 5.82 2.54 -1.52
CA VAL A 19 5.99 3.99 -1.64
C VAL A 19 4.77 4.73 -1.09
N LYS A 20 3.57 4.32 -1.49
CA LYS A 20 2.32 4.92 -1.02
C LYS A 20 2.13 4.76 0.49
N ARG A 21 2.46 3.59 1.02
CA ARG A 21 2.40 3.32 2.45
C ARG A 21 3.36 4.24 3.22
N ALA A 22 4.59 4.40 2.76
CA ALA A 22 5.57 5.28 3.37
C ALA A 22 5.10 6.75 3.35
N GLU A 23 4.52 7.20 2.24
CA GLU A 23 3.96 8.55 2.13
C GLU A 23 2.85 8.81 3.13
N GLU A 24 1.99 7.82 3.37
CA GLU A 24 0.89 7.95 4.35
C GLU A 24 1.40 7.91 5.79
N PHE A 25 2.48 7.16 6.08
CA PHE A 25 3.05 7.12 7.42
C PHE A 25 3.83 8.38 7.80
N ALA A 26 4.48 9.04 6.84
CA ALA A 26 5.36 10.17 7.12
C ALA A 26 4.73 11.27 8.01
N PRO A 27 3.53 11.81 7.70
CA PRO A 27 2.91 12.83 8.55
C PRO A 27 2.49 12.28 9.91
N LEU A 28 2.13 11.00 10.00
CA LEU A 28 1.72 10.37 11.25
C LEU A 28 2.91 10.09 12.16
N ASP A 29 4.08 9.80 11.61
CA ASP A 29 5.30 9.64 12.39
C ASP A 29 5.68 10.94 13.10
N VAL A 30 5.46 12.08 12.45
CA VAL A 30 5.65 13.40 13.06
C VAL A 30 4.62 13.62 14.17
N LYS A 31 3.35 13.36 13.92
CA LYS A 31 2.26 13.53 14.92
C LYS A 31 2.44 12.61 16.12
N ALA A 32 2.99 11.42 15.93
CA ALA A 32 3.25 10.48 17.01
C ALA A 32 4.26 11.01 18.06
N THR A 33 5.05 12.02 17.71
CA THR A 33 5.98 12.68 18.65
C THR A 33 5.31 13.76 19.50
N ILE A 34 4.06 14.11 19.18
CA ILE A 34 3.28 15.14 19.91
C ILE A 34 2.36 14.42 20.89
N PRO A 35 2.52 14.58 22.23
CA PRO A 35 1.74 13.81 23.21
C PRO A 35 0.22 13.91 23.02
N SER A 36 -0.31 15.08 22.69
CA SER A 36 -1.75 15.28 22.50
C SER A 36 -2.31 14.61 21.23
N GLU A 37 -1.45 14.22 20.27
CA GLU A 37 -1.85 13.62 19.00
C GLU A 37 -1.40 12.17 18.87
N ALA A 38 -0.60 11.68 19.82
CA ALA A 38 0.03 10.35 19.73
C ALA A 38 -0.98 9.21 19.60
N VAL A 39 -2.07 9.25 20.36
CA VAL A 39 -3.10 8.19 20.36
C VAL A 39 -3.82 8.16 19.00
N ALA A 40 -4.25 9.31 18.50
CA ALA A 40 -4.94 9.41 17.21
C ALA A 40 -3.99 9.01 16.06
N ALA A 41 -2.71 9.41 16.14
CA ALA A 41 -1.70 9.03 15.16
C ALA A 41 -1.50 7.51 15.14
N GLU A 42 -1.44 6.84 16.29
CA GLU A 42 -1.29 5.38 16.35
C GLU A 42 -2.53 4.66 15.80
N GLU A 43 -3.73 5.16 16.06
CA GLU A 43 -4.96 4.61 15.49
C GLU A 43 -4.95 4.71 13.97
N ALA A 44 -4.54 5.86 13.43
CA ALA A 44 -4.42 6.08 11.98
C ALA A 44 -3.34 5.16 11.38
N ARG A 45 -2.21 4.99 12.04
CA ARG A 45 -1.14 4.08 11.60
C ARG A 45 -1.63 2.63 11.57
N ALA A 46 -2.39 2.21 12.57
CA ALA A 46 -2.98 0.86 12.59
C ALA A 46 -3.96 0.66 11.42
N ALA A 47 -4.77 1.66 11.09
CA ALA A 47 -5.68 1.61 9.94
C ALA A 47 -4.91 1.50 8.61
N ILE A 48 -3.79 2.21 8.47
CA ILE A 48 -2.92 2.13 7.30
C ILE A 48 -2.31 0.73 7.17
N ARG A 49 -1.82 0.15 8.26
CA ARG A 49 -1.28 -1.20 8.26
C ARG A 49 -2.31 -2.22 7.77
N THR A 50 -3.54 -2.13 8.25
CA THR A 50 -4.64 -3.01 7.83
C THR A 50 -4.98 -2.81 6.35
N LYS A 51 -5.09 -1.57 5.90
CA LYS A 51 -5.36 -1.23 4.49
C LYS A 51 -4.32 -1.86 3.57
N TYR A 52 -3.04 -1.65 3.85
CA TYR A 52 -1.97 -2.13 2.96
C TYR A 52 -1.71 -3.63 3.08
N ALA A 53 -2.04 -4.25 4.19
CA ALA A 53 -2.07 -5.72 4.27
C ALA A 53 -3.11 -6.29 3.31
N GLY A 54 -4.30 -5.67 3.23
CA GLY A 54 -5.33 -6.04 2.27
C GLY A 54 -4.90 -5.80 0.82
N VAL A 55 -4.24 -4.68 0.55
CA VAL A 55 -3.68 -4.38 -0.78
C VAL A 55 -2.64 -5.42 -1.18
N GLN A 56 -1.76 -5.80 -0.28
CA GLN A 56 -0.75 -6.83 -0.53
C GLN A 56 -1.40 -8.16 -0.93
N THR A 57 -2.41 -8.58 -0.18
CA THR A 57 -3.17 -9.79 -0.47
C THR A 57 -3.84 -9.72 -1.85
N SER A 58 -4.45 -8.58 -2.18
CA SER A 58 -5.10 -8.36 -3.48
C SER A 58 -4.10 -8.43 -4.64
N ILE A 59 -2.90 -7.86 -4.48
CA ILE A 59 -1.84 -7.93 -5.48
C ILE A 59 -1.40 -9.38 -5.69
N ASP A 60 -1.17 -10.11 -4.60
CA ASP A 60 -0.73 -11.51 -4.67
C ASP A 60 -1.77 -12.40 -5.33
N ALA A 61 -3.06 -12.11 -5.14
CA ALA A 61 -4.17 -12.86 -5.71
C ALA A 61 -4.52 -12.45 -7.15
N ALA A 62 -3.98 -11.34 -7.66
CA ALA A 62 -4.32 -10.84 -8.98
C ALA A 62 -3.89 -11.83 -10.07
N ALA A 63 -4.82 -12.13 -10.99
CA ALA A 63 -4.60 -13.12 -12.04
C ALA A 63 -3.98 -12.52 -13.31
N ASP A 64 -4.11 -11.20 -13.51
CA ASP A 64 -3.66 -10.53 -14.73
C ASP A 64 -3.21 -9.09 -14.44
N VAL A 65 -2.65 -8.46 -15.48
CA VAL A 65 -2.13 -7.08 -15.40
C VAL A 65 -3.26 -6.06 -15.21
N ASP A 66 -4.42 -6.29 -15.79
CA ASP A 66 -5.55 -5.37 -15.66
C ASP A 66 -6.03 -5.29 -14.21
N ALA A 67 -6.06 -6.42 -13.50
CA ALA A 67 -6.39 -6.46 -12.08
C ALA A 67 -5.36 -5.68 -11.25
N LEU A 68 -4.07 -5.86 -11.55
CA LEU A 68 -2.99 -5.13 -10.88
C LEU A 68 -3.07 -3.63 -11.12
N LYS A 69 -3.36 -3.23 -12.35
CA LYS A 69 -3.52 -1.82 -12.73
C LYS A 69 -4.68 -1.18 -11.94
N ALA A 70 -5.80 -1.86 -11.83
CA ALA A 70 -6.94 -1.37 -11.07
C ALA A 70 -6.61 -1.17 -9.59
N ILE A 71 -5.85 -2.09 -8.99
CA ILE A 71 -5.41 -1.99 -7.60
C ILE A 71 -4.50 -0.78 -7.40
N VAL A 72 -3.50 -0.61 -8.27
CA VAL A 72 -2.54 0.50 -8.19
C VAL A 72 -3.21 1.85 -8.40
N GLU A 73 -4.14 1.95 -9.34
CA GLU A 73 -4.90 3.18 -9.60
C GLU A 73 -5.79 3.57 -8.41
N GLY A 74 -6.21 2.61 -7.59
CA GLY A 74 -6.99 2.85 -6.38
C GLY A 74 -6.17 3.32 -5.18
N LEU A 75 -4.87 3.30 -5.29
CA LEU A 75 -3.97 3.79 -4.25
C LEU A 75 -3.77 5.29 -4.39
#